data_863a893e3640a5c96effc0e25947c44e
#
_entry.id   863a893e3640a5c96effc0e25947c44e
#
_cell.length_a   1.000
_cell.length_b   1.000
_cell.length_c   1.000
_cell.angle_alpha   90.00
_cell.angle_beta   90.00
_cell.angle_gamma   90.00
#
_symmetry.space_group_name_H-M   'P 1'
#
loop_
_entity.id
_entity.type
_entity.pdbx_description
1 polymer ?
#
loop_
_entity_poly.entity_id
_entity_poly.type
_entity_poly.pdbx_seq_one_letter_code
_entity_poly.pdbx_strand_id
1 'polypeptide(L)'
;MTHAAPTLAPAYGIAAAPPFTHLDWLEAEAIHILREVAGQCARPALLFSGGKDSAVVLHLALKAFAPGPLPLPLLHIDTGHNFDEVIAFRDARAAETGARLLVRTLDDSIARGRVVLRDPGEPRNRHQSVTLLDAVAEFGFDALVGGARRDEEKARAKERIFSLRDAWGQWDPKNQRPELWSLYN
;
A
#
# COMPACT_ATOMS: atom_id res chain seq x y z
N MET A 1 63.55 7.69 20.59
CA MET A 1 63.18 8.04 19.23
C MET A 1 61.81 7.42 18.96
N THR A 2 60.79 8.21 19.10
CA THR A 2 59.39 7.79 18.91
C THR A 2 58.98 8.05 17.44
N HIS A 3 58.80 6.99 16.67
CA HIS A 3 58.24 7.09 15.32
C HIS A 3 56.78 7.40 15.40
N ALA A 4 56.36 8.60 14.99
CA ALA A 4 55.00 8.95 14.75
C ALA A 4 54.55 8.25 13.46
N ALA A 5 53.44 7.49 13.53
CA ALA A 5 52.79 6.89 12.36
C ALA A 5 52.22 7.99 11.43
N PRO A 6 52.31 7.86 10.10
CA PRO A 6 51.76 8.84 9.20
C PRO A 6 50.22 8.81 9.28
N THR A 7 49.64 9.96 9.57
CA THR A 7 48.20 10.18 9.49
C THR A 7 47.80 10.19 8.00
N LEU A 8 47.15 9.16 7.53
CA LEU A 8 46.57 9.13 6.20
C LEU A 8 45.41 10.14 6.19
N ALA A 9 45.58 11.26 5.51
CA ALA A 9 44.51 12.18 5.18
C ALA A 9 43.49 11.46 4.25
N PRO A 10 42.17 11.64 4.45
CA PRO A 10 41.18 11.03 3.54
C PRO A 10 41.34 11.62 2.13
N ALA A 11 41.69 10.77 1.18
CA ALA A 11 42.06 11.16 -0.18
C ALA A 11 40.87 11.54 -1.11
N TYR A 12 39.65 11.56 -0.60
CA TYR A 12 38.48 12.02 -1.34
C TYR A 12 37.62 12.88 -0.44
N GLY A 13 37.50 14.16 -0.77
CA GLY A 13 36.56 15.09 -0.16
C GLY A 13 35.12 14.76 -0.55
N ILE A 14 34.58 13.65 -0.04
CA ILE A 14 33.16 13.38 -0.10
C ILE A 14 32.53 14.35 0.89
N ALA A 15 31.89 15.40 0.41
CA ALA A 15 31.05 16.24 1.25
C ALA A 15 30.10 15.32 2.02
N ALA A 16 30.05 15.47 3.35
CA ALA A 16 29.12 14.68 4.17
C ALA A 16 27.72 14.91 3.62
N ALA A 17 27.03 13.81 3.27
CA ALA A 17 25.64 13.91 2.85
C ALA A 17 24.84 14.59 3.98
N PRO A 18 23.88 15.47 3.64
CA PRO A 18 23.06 16.10 4.67
C PRO A 18 22.36 15.01 5.51
N PRO A 19 22.17 15.24 6.81
CA PRO A 19 21.49 14.27 7.65
C PRO A 19 20.06 14.05 7.15
N PHE A 20 19.57 12.82 7.20
CA PHE A 20 18.20 12.48 6.85
C PHE A 20 17.21 13.29 7.69
N THR A 21 16.22 13.88 7.00
CA THR A 21 15.07 14.48 7.65
C THR A 21 14.11 13.40 8.17
N HIS A 22 13.15 13.78 8.98
CA HIS A 22 12.09 12.86 9.41
C HIS A 22 11.31 12.27 8.21
N LEU A 23 11.05 13.07 7.18
CA LEU A 23 10.37 12.59 5.96
C LEU A 23 11.22 11.59 5.18
N ASP A 24 12.54 11.79 5.11
CA ASP A 24 13.44 10.85 4.44
C ASP A 24 13.43 9.48 5.14
N TRP A 25 13.36 9.47 6.47
CA TRP A 25 13.21 8.23 7.24
C TRP A 25 11.89 7.52 6.98
N LEU A 26 10.77 8.26 6.98
CA LEU A 26 9.45 7.69 6.68
C LEU A 26 9.38 7.14 5.26
N GLU A 27 9.96 7.85 4.29
CA GLU A 27 10.06 7.38 2.91
C GLU A 27 10.90 6.11 2.80
N ALA A 28 12.07 6.09 3.43
CA ALA A 28 12.97 4.93 3.42
C ALA A 28 12.30 3.69 4.03
N GLU A 29 11.58 3.86 5.15
CA GLU A 29 10.83 2.79 5.79
C GLU A 29 9.69 2.28 4.89
N ALA A 30 8.90 3.18 4.28
CA ALA A 30 7.83 2.81 3.37
C ALA A 30 8.34 2.05 2.15
N ILE A 31 9.46 2.47 1.57
CA ILE A 31 10.14 1.78 0.47
C ILE A 31 10.59 0.38 0.91
N HIS A 32 11.14 0.25 2.12
CA HIS A 32 11.54 -1.05 2.68
C HIS A 32 10.33 -1.98 2.81
N ILE A 33 9.23 -1.51 3.40
CA ILE A 33 7.98 -2.27 3.56
C ILE A 33 7.44 -2.76 2.20
N LEU A 34 7.39 -1.87 1.21
CA LEU A 34 6.91 -2.21 -0.14
C LEU A 34 7.76 -3.31 -0.80
N ARG A 35 9.08 -3.23 -0.67
CA ARG A 35 10.00 -4.25 -1.18
C ARG A 35 9.86 -5.57 -0.44
N GLU A 36 9.64 -5.53 0.87
CA GLU A 36 9.42 -6.72 1.69
C GLU A 36 8.11 -7.42 1.30
N VAL A 37 7.02 -6.67 1.11
CA VAL A 37 5.75 -7.23 0.60
C VAL A 37 5.96 -7.93 -0.73
N ALA A 38 6.62 -7.27 -1.69
CA ALA A 38 6.86 -7.84 -3.01
C ALA A 38 7.78 -9.09 -2.98
N GLY A 39 8.67 -9.17 -1.98
CA GLY A 39 9.58 -10.32 -1.82
C GLY A 39 8.98 -11.49 -1.06
N GLN A 40 8.02 -11.24 -0.17
CA GLN A 40 7.43 -12.27 0.69
C GLN A 40 6.07 -12.78 0.23
N CYS A 41 5.31 -11.98 -0.50
CA CYS A 41 3.98 -12.33 -0.95
C CYS A 41 4.01 -12.78 -2.41
N ALA A 42 3.28 -13.83 -2.75
CA ALA A 42 3.26 -14.38 -4.09
C ALA A 42 2.41 -13.54 -5.06
N ARG A 43 1.35 -12.92 -4.55
CA ARG A 43 0.38 -12.13 -5.33
C ARG A 43 -0.07 -10.87 -4.57
N PRO A 44 0.83 -9.94 -4.30
CA PRO A 44 0.44 -8.69 -3.67
C PRO A 44 -0.27 -7.75 -4.65
N ALA A 45 -1.17 -6.90 -4.13
CA ALA A 45 -1.77 -5.80 -4.89
C ALA A 45 -1.77 -4.50 -4.07
N LEU A 46 -1.74 -3.36 -4.76
CA LEU A 46 -1.83 -2.03 -4.16
C LEU A 46 -3.25 -1.50 -4.31
N LEU A 47 -3.88 -1.17 -3.18
CA LEU A 47 -5.20 -0.54 -3.18
C LEU A 47 -5.08 0.90 -3.67
N PHE A 48 -5.76 1.22 -4.76
CA PHE A 48 -5.70 2.54 -5.38
C PHE A 48 -7.08 3.17 -5.53
N SER A 49 -7.46 3.98 -4.55
CA SER A 49 -8.76 4.67 -4.55
C SER A 49 -8.77 5.95 -5.38
N GLY A 50 -7.63 6.45 -5.83
CA GLY A 50 -7.49 7.77 -6.44
C GLY A 50 -7.43 8.92 -5.42
N GLY A 51 -7.54 8.66 -4.12
CA GLY A 51 -7.36 9.64 -3.06
C GLY A 51 -5.88 9.93 -2.75
N LYS A 52 -5.64 11.00 -1.98
CA LYS A 52 -4.29 11.50 -1.66
C LYS A 52 -3.36 10.42 -1.07
N ASP A 53 -3.86 9.62 -0.13
CA ASP A 53 -3.04 8.63 0.57
C ASP A 53 -2.65 7.48 -0.38
N SER A 54 -3.58 6.99 -1.19
CA SER A 54 -3.28 5.98 -2.22
C SER A 54 -2.33 6.50 -3.30
N ALA A 55 -2.41 7.80 -3.64
CA ALA A 55 -1.48 8.43 -4.57
C ALA A 55 -0.05 8.51 -4.01
N VAL A 56 0.10 8.81 -2.70
CA VAL A 56 1.41 8.79 -2.02
C VAL A 56 1.97 7.37 -2.00
N VAL A 57 1.17 6.36 -1.65
CA VAL A 57 1.62 4.96 -1.65
C VAL A 57 2.05 4.50 -3.05
N LEU A 58 1.31 4.87 -4.09
CA LEU A 58 1.70 4.59 -5.48
C LEU A 58 3.04 5.25 -5.83
N HIS A 59 3.23 6.53 -5.46
CA HIS A 59 4.49 7.24 -5.69
C HIS A 59 5.67 6.54 -5.01
N LEU A 60 5.52 6.15 -3.74
CA LEU A 60 6.54 5.42 -2.99
C LEU A 60 6.81 4.03 -3.59
N ALA A 61 5.78 3.35 -4.09
CA ALA A 61 5.94 2.07 -4.76
C ALA A 61 6.73 2.21 -6.07
N LEU A 62 6.47 3.24 -6.87
CA LEU A 62 7.26 3.54 -8.07
C LEU A 62 8.73 3.81 -7.71
N LYS A 63 9.01 4.59 -6.66
CA LYS A 63 10.39 4.80 -6.15
C LYS A 63 11.03 3.51 -5.67
N ALA A 64 10.27 2.66 -4.97
CA ALA A 64 10.77 1.40 -4.43
C ALA A 64 11.31 0.44 -5.50
N PHE A 65 10.70 0.45 -6.69
CA PHE A 65 11.04 -0.49 -7.77
C PHE A 65 11.76 0.17 -8.96
N ALA A 66 11.97 1.48 -8.93
CA ALA A 66 12.74 2.17 -9.98
C ALA A 66 14.16 1.57 -10.14
N PRO A 67 14.69 1.43 -11.37
CA PRO A 67 14.10 1.84 -12.64
C PRO A 67 13.18 0.79 -13.29
N GLY A 68 12.89 -0.33 -12.60
CA GLY A 68 12.01 -1.37 -13.11
C GLY A 68 10.52 -1.00 -13.04
N PRO A 69 9.66 -1.79 -13.71
CA PRO A 69 8.22 -1.61 -13.62
C PRO A 69 7.68 -1.94 -12.22
N LEU A 70 6.52 -1.38 -11.88
CA LEU A 70 5.82 -1.72 -10.64
C LEU A 70 5.36 -3.19 -10.68
N PRO A 71 5.82 -4.05 -9.75
CA PRO A 71 5.47 -5.48 -9.76
C PRO A 71 4.07 -5.76 -9.18
N LEU A 72 3.43 -4.77 -8.55
CA LEU A 72 2.11 -4.90 -7.96
C LEU A 72 1.05 -4.30 -8.88
N PRO A 73 -0.05 -5.03 -9.19
CA PRO A 73 -1.20 -4.41 -9.84
C PRO A 73 -1.88 -3.41 -8.90
N LEU A 74 -2.52 -2.40 -9.48
CA LEU A 74 -3.41 -1.48 -8.78
C LEU A 74 -4.80 -2.11 -8.72
N LEU A 75 -5.40 -2.17 -7.53
CA LEU A 75 -6.77 -2.63 -7.34
C LEU A 75 -7.65 -1.47 -6.91
N HIS A 76 -8.67 -1.16 -7.70
CA HIS A 76 -9.68 -0.16 -7.40
C HIS A 76 -11.04 -0.82 -7.19
N ILE A 77 -11.71 -0.46 -6.09
CA ILE A 77 -13.08 -0.87 -5.84
C ILE A 77 -13.99 0.32 -6.13
N ASP A 78 -14.77 0.19 -7.19
CA ASP A 78 -15.69 1.21 -7.64
C ASP A 78 -17.09 0.97 -7.07
N THR A 79 -17.56 1.89 -6.24
CA THR A 79 -18.90 1.83 -5.65
C THR A 79 -19.97 2.46 -6.53
N GLY A 80 -19.58 3.09 -7.65
CA GLY A 80 -20.45 3.87 -8.52
C GLY A 80 -20.79 5.27 -7.96
N HIS A 81 -20.15 5.67 -6.86
CA HIS A 81 -20.33 6.98 -6.23
C HIS A 81 -19.06 7.82 -6.23
N ASN A 82 -18.07 7.45 -7.03
CA ASN A 82 -16.85 8.24 -7.21
C ASN A 82 -17.15 9.45 -8.11
N PHE A 83 -16.46 10.56 -7.85
CA PHE A 83 -16.48 11.70 -8.77
C PHE A 83 -15.75 11.36 -10.07
N ASP A 84 -16.23 11.89 -11.21
CA ASP A 84 -15.63 11.64 -12.53
C ASP A 84 -14.14 12.03 -12.56
N GLU A 85 -13.76 13.08 -11.86
CA GLU A 85 -12.37 13.55 -11.74
C GLU A 85 -11.48 12.50 -11.05
N VAL A 86 -11.99 11.78 -10.06
CA VAL A 86 -11.26 10.71 -9.36
C VAL A 86 -11.03 9.54 -10.30
N ILE A 87 -12.05 9.18 -11.08
CA ILE A 87 -11.94 8.12 -12.08
C ILE A 87 -10.95 8.50 -13.17
N ALA A 88 -11.04 9.72 -13.71
CA ALA A 88 -10.12 10.24 -14.71
C ALA A 88 -8.66 10.28 -14.17
N PHE A 89 -8.46 10.74 -12.94
CA PHE A 89 -7.16 10.74 -12.29
C PHE A 89 -6.59 9.31 -12.12
N ARG A 90 -7.42 8.37 -11.64
CA ARG A 90 -7.04 6.96 -11.50
C ARG A 90 -6.52 6.39 -12.82
N ASP A 91 -7.28 6.56 -13.89
CA ASP A 91 -6.98 6.01 -15.20
C ASP A 91 -5.73 6.65 -15.80
N ALA A 92 -5.61 7.98 -15.69
CA ALA A 92 -4.43 8.71 -16.11
C ALA A 92 -3.16 8.24 -15.37
N ARG A 93 -3.22 8.10 -14.05
CA ARG A 93 -2.07 7.64 -13.26
C ARG A 93 -1.67 6.20 -13.59
N ALA A 94 -2.65 5.30 -13.80
CA ALA A 94 -2.35 3.94 -14.21
C ALA A 94 -1.66 3.91 -15.59
N ALA A 95 -2.16 4.70 -16.54
CA ALA A 95 -1.58 4.79 -17.89
C ALA A 95 -0.16 5.39 -17.87
N GLU A 96 0.05 6.51 -17.16
CA GLU A 96 1.36 7.17 -17.04
C GLU A 96 2.44 6.27 -16.42
N THR A 97 2.06 5.47 -15.45
CA THR A 97 2.99 4.60 -14.73
C THR A 97 3.19 3.23 -15.38
N GLY A 98 2.37 2.89 -16.37
CA GLY A 98 2.32 1.56 -16.97
C GLY A 98 1.85 0.47 -16.01
N ALA A 99 1.26 0.86 -14.87
CA ALA A 99 0.78 -0.09 -13.87
C ALA A 99 -0.50 -0.79 -14.34
N ARG A 100 -0.56 -2.10 -14.10
CA ARG A 100 -1.77 -2.88 -14.40
C ARG A 100 -2.90 -2.47 -13.45
N LEU A 101 -3.95 -1.82 -13.98
CA LEU A 101 -5.14 -1.45 -13.23
C LEU A 101 -6.20 -2.55 -13.29
N LEU A 102 -6.68 -2.98 -12.14
CA LEU A 102 -7.80 -3.89 -11.96
C LEU A 102 -8.93 -3.12 -11.28
N VAL A 103 -10.07 -3.07 -11.91
CA VAL A 103 -11.27 -2.42 -11.37
C VAL A 103 -12.30 -3.49 -11.05
N ARG A 104 -12.86 -3.43 -9.85
CA ARG A 104 -14.01 -4.25 -9.47
C ARG A 104 -15.14 -3.33 -9.02
N THR A 105 -16.30 -3.48 -9.64
CA THR A 105 -17.46 -2.65 -9.32
C THR A 105 -18.36 -3.32 -8.29
N LEU A 106 -19.04 -2.49 -7.52
CA LEU A 106 -20.09 -3.00 -6.62
C LEU A 106 -21.26 -3.61 -7.41
N ASP A 107 -21.56 -3.06 -8.60
CA ASP A 107 -22.61 -3.59 -9.47
C ASP A 107 -22.31 -5.02 -9.91
N ASP A 108 -21.06 -5.37 -10.18
CA ASP A 108 -20.64 -6.76 -10.44
C ASP A 108 -20.93 -7.67 -9.23
N SER A 109 -20.66 -7.20 -8.01
CA SER A 109 -20.95 -7.97 -6.79
C SER A 109 -22.45 -8.13 -6.54
N ILE A 110 -23.25 -7.13 -6.90
CA ILE A 110 -24.74 -7.20 -6.88
C ILE A 110 -25.22 -8.21 -7.91
N ALA A 111 -24.76 -8.12 -9.15
CA ALA A 111 -25.16 -9.02 -10.23
C ALA A 111 -24.82 -10.49 -9.93
N ARG A 112 -23.75 -10.74 -9.20
CA ARG A 112 -23.31 -12.06 -8.71
C ARG A 112 -24.06 -12.53 -7.46
N GLY A 113 -24.97 -11.72 -6.90
CA GLY A 113 -25.70 -12.03 -5.65
C GLY A 113 -24.86 -12.03 -4.39
N ARG A 114 -23.64 -11.44 -4.44
CA ARG A 114 -22.75 -11.30 -3.28
C ARG A 114 -23.16 -10.15 -2.38
N VAL A 115 -23.78 -9.13 -2.96
CA VAL A 115 -24.31 -7.96 -2.26
C VAL A 115 -25.79 -7.84 -2.59
N VAL A 116 -26.61 -7.65 -1.56
CA VAL A 116 -28.02 -7.34 -1.68
C VAL A 116 -28.27 -6.00 -1.02
N LEU A 117 -28.65 -4.99 -1.78
CA LEU A 117 -29.05 -3.69 -1.25
C LEU A 117 -30.43 -3.83 -0.58
N ARG A 118 -30.58 -3.29 0.64
CA ARG A 118 -31.84 -3.32 1.38
C ARG A 118 -32.87 -2.35 0.80
N ASP A 119 -32.37 -1.22 0.33
CA ASP A 119 -33.16 -0.20 -0.36
C ASP A 119 -32.28 0.54 -1.40
N PRO A 120 -32.90 1.21 -2.40
CA PRO A 120 -32.17 1.95 -3.43
C PRO A 120 -31.32 3.11 -2.91
N GLY A 121 -31.60 3.63 -1.73
CA GLY A 121 -30.88 4.75 -1.10
C GLY A 121 -29.79 4.31 -0.11
N GLU A 122 -29.56 3.01 0.03
CA GLU A 122 -28.54 2.51 0.95
C GLU A 122 -27.14 2.98 0.56
N PRO A 123 -26.31 3.47 1.53
CA PRO A 123 -24.95 3.89 1.25
C PRO A 123 -24.09 2.75 0.71
N ARG A 124 -23.75 2.80 -0.57
CA ARG A 124 -23.01 1.75 -1.29
C ARG A 124 -21.63 1.47 -0.72
N ASN A 125 -21.01 2.47 -0.09
CA ASN A 125 -19.69 2.32 0.56
C ASN A 125 -19.67 1.24 1.67
N ARG A 126 -20.81 0.91 2.27
CA ARG A 126 -20.90 -0.19 3.25
C ARG A 126 -20.55 -1.55 2.69
N HIS A 127 -20.77 -1.73 1.38
CA HIS A 127 -20.54 -3.00 0.68
C HIS A 127 -19.16 -3.09 0.02
N GLN A 128 -18.35 -2.02 0.13
CA GLN A 128 -17.01 -1.99 -0.46
C GLN A 128 -16.12 -3.15 0.03
N SER A 129 -16.24 -3.53 1.31
CA SER A 129 -15.46 -4.62 1.88
C SER A 129 -15.83 -5.98 1.28
N VAL A 130 -17.11 -6.22 0.99
CA VAL A 130 -17.56 -7.47 0.34
C VAL A 130 -17.00 -7.55 -1.07
N THR A 131 -17.10 -6.47 -1.83
CA THR A 131 -16.55 -6.38 -3.19
C THR A 131 -15.04 -6.55 -3.20
N LEU A 132 -14.34 -6.00 -2.18
CA LEU A 132 -12.90 -6.19 -2.02
C LEU A 132 -12.55 -7.66 -1.77
N LEU A 133 -13.25 -8.35 -0.87
CA LEU A 133 -13.00 -9.77 -0.57
C LEU A 133 -13.30 -10.65 -1.79
N ASP A 134 -14.34 -10.35 -2.57
CA ASP A 134 -14.60 -11.03 -3.83
C ASP A 134 -13.45 -10.85 -4.83
N ALA A 135 -12.91 -9.63 -4.94
CA ALA A 135 -11.76 -9.36 -5.80
C ALA A 135 -10.50 -10.12 -5.32
N VAL A 136 -10.25 -10.14 -4.00
CA VAL A 136 -9.14 -10.89 -3.41
C VAL A 136 -9.24 -12.38 -3.76
N ALA A 137 -10.41 -12.97 -3.60
CA ALA A 137 -10.64 -14.39 -3.90
C ALA A 137 -10.49 -14.68 -5.40
N GLU A 138 -11.05 -13.83 -6.27
CA GLU A 138 -11.05 -14.01 -7.72
C GLU A 138 -9.64 -13.89 -8.32
N PHE A 139 -8.87 -12.87 -7.88
CA PHE A 139 -7.51 -12.66 -8.39
C PHE A 139 -6.45 -13.46 -7.62
N GLY A 140 -6.83 -14.08 -6.50
CA GLY A 140 -5.96 -14.88 -5.65
C GLY A 140 -4.88 -14.04 -4.95
N PHE A 141 -5.22 -12.81 -4.55
CA PHE A 141 -4.28 -11.96 -3.81
C PHE A 141 -4.04 -12.49 -2.41
N ASP A 142 -2.79 -12.50 -1.99
CA ASP A 142 -2.34 -12.90 -0.65
C ASP A 142 -1.92 -11.71 0.22
N ALA A 143 -1.74 -10.54 -0.38
CA ALA A 143 -1.50 -9.30 0.35
C ALA A 143 -2.11 -8.08 -0.37
N LEU A 144 -2.60 -7.13 0.44
CA LEU A 144 -3.10 -5.84 -0.03
C LEU A 144 -2.32 -4.72 0.66
N VAL A 145 -1.76 -3.81 -0.12
CA VAL A 145 -1.05 -2.63 0.39
C VAL A 145 -1.99 -1.44 0.37
N GLY A 146 -2.13 -0.76 1.51
CA GLY A 146 -2.94 0.44 1.66
C GLY A 146 -2.23 1.54 2.44
N GLY A 147 -2.68 2.78 2.28
CA GLY A 147 -2.11 3.98 2.94
C GLY A 147 -2.81 4.35 4.26
N ALA A 148 -3.28 3.38 5.03
CA ALA A 148 -3.97 3.64 6.30
C ALA A 148 -2.96 3.98 7.42
N ARG A 149 -3.37 4.86 8.36
CA ARG A 149 -2.62 5.17 9.58
C ARG A 149 -3.38 4.71 10.81
N ARG A 150 -2.63 4.30 11.87
CA ARG A 150 -3.22 3.83 13.13
C ARG A 150 -3.95 4.93 13.90
N ASP A 151 -3.50 6.17 13.77
CA ASP A 151 -4.05 7.36 14.46
C ASP A 151 -5.27 7.96 13.76
N GLU A 152 -5.60 7.49 12.55
CA GLU A 152 -6.68 8.02 11.74
C GLU A 152 -8.06 7.62 12.30
N GLU A 153 -8.18 6.41 12.83
CA GLU A 153 -9.42 5.88 13.37
C GLU A 153 -9.16 4.91 14.52
N LYS A 154 -9.96 5.01 15.58
CA LYS A 154 -9.84 4.15 16.78
C LYS A 154 -9.85 2.65 16.44
N ALA A 155 -10.66 2.23 15.49
CA ALA A 155 -10.71 0.83 15.06
C ALA A 155 -9.40 0.33 14.43
N ARG A 156 -8.58 1.24 13.90
CA ARG A 156 -7.27 0.94 13.28
C ARG A 156 -6.11 0.92 14.26
N ALA A 157 -6.30 1.37 15.50
CA ALA A 157 -5.22 1.42 16.50
C ALA A 157 -4.56 0.06 16.78
N LYS A 158 -5.29 -1.03 16.55
CA LYS A 158 -4.79 -2.42 16.71
C LYS A 158 -4.02 -2.93 15.49
N GLU A 159 -4.15 -2.30 14.33
CA GLU A 159 -3.52 -2.75 13.10
C GLU A 159 -1.99 -2.72 13.22
N ARG A 160 -1.37 -3.67 12.54
CA ARG A 160 0.08 -3.76 12.36
C ARG A 160 0.45 -3.25 10.96
N ILE A 161 1.73 -2.98 10.75
CA ILE A 161 2.23 -2.70 9.38
C ILE A 161 1.91 -3.90 8.48
N PHE A 162 2.16 -5.12 8.97
CA PHE A 162 1.70 -6.37 8.36
C PHE A 162 0.56 -6.92 9.20
N SER A 163 -0.67 -6.60 8.85
CA SER A 163 -1.87 -7.06 9.56
C SER A 163 -2.40 -8.34 8.92
N LEU A 164 -2.26 -9.47 9.62
CA LEU A 164 -2.78 -10.75 9.16
C LEU A 164 -4.29 -10.80 9.36
N ARG A 165 -4.96 -11.37 8.37
CA ARG A 165 -6.41 -11.53 8.32
C ARG A 165 -6.77 -13.00 8.31
N ASP A 166 -7.91 -13.34 8.92
CA ASP A 166 -8.48 -14.69 8.84
C ASP A 166 -9.14 -14.95 7.46
N ALA A 167 -9.74 -16.11 7.29
CA ALA A 167 -10.42 -16.53 6.06
C ALA A 167 -11.62 -15.63 5.68
N TRP A 168 -12.15 -14.84 6.61
CA TRP A 168 -13.23 -13.88 6.37
C TRP A 168 -12.74 -12.43 6.20
N GLY A 169 -11.42 -12.23 6.14
CA GLY A 169 -10.80 -10.92 6.00
C GLY A 169 -10.81 -10.10 7.29
N GLN A 170 -11.11 -10.69 8.45
CA GLN A 170 -11.08 -10.04 9.75
C GLN A 170 -9.67 -10.07 10.35
N TRP A 171 -9.35 -9.06 11.14
CA TRP A 171 -8.07 -9.03 11.86
C TRP A 171 -7.93 -10.24 12.80
N ASP A 172 -6.85 -11.02 12.59
CA ASP A 172 -6.57 -12.21 13.38
C ASP A 172 -5.64 -11.89 14.57
N PRO A 173 -6.15 -11.81 15.81
CA PRO A 173 -5.34 -11.41 16.96
C PRO A 173 -4.29 -12.43 17.36
N LYS A 174 -4.41 -13.69 16.93
CA LYS A 174 -3.54 -14.78 17.37
C LYS A 174 -2.32 -14.96 16.47
N ASN A 175 -2.45 -14.63 15.19
CA ASN A 175 -1.42 -14.89 14.19
C ASN A 175 -0.73 -13.63 13.68
N GLN A 176 -0.73 -12.54 14.47
CA GLN A 176 -0.06 -11.31 14.08
C GLN A 176 1.47 -11.50 14.06
N ARG A 177 2.10 -10.97 13.02
CA ARG A 177 3.56 -10.90 12.91
C ARG A 177 4.11 -9.94 13.97
N PRO A 178 5.16 -10.31 14.72
CA PRO A 178 5.86 -9.37 15.57
C PRO A 178 6.46 -8.22 14.75
N GLU A 179 6.26 -6.98 15.19
CA GLU A 179 6.94 -5.82 14.61
C GLU A 179 8.21 -5.54 15.39
N LEU A 180 9.33 -5.37 14.69
CA LEU A 180 10.58 -4.95 15.28
C LEU A 180 10.50 -3.47 15.66
N TRP A 181 11.03 -3.14 16.84
CA TRP A 181 11.06 -1.76 17.31
C TRP A 181 11.87 -0.89 16.35
N SER A 182 11.37 0.30 16.05
CA SER A 182 11.94 1.29 15.14
C SER A 182 12.19 0.83 13.69
N LEU A 183 11.68 -0.32 13.30
CA LEU A 183 11.73 -0.77 11.90
C LEU A 183 10.40 -0.48 11.16
N TYR A 184 9.28 -0.50 11.88
CA TYR A 184 7.94 -0.30 11.31
C TYR A 184 7.09 0.67 12.15
N ASN A 185 7.72 1.62 12.78
CA ASN A 185 6.99 2.47 13.73
C ASN A 185 7.21 3.94 13.47
#